data_0b5a9e7d7e28f3b20a9d04a820f0f7aa
#
_entry.id   0b5a9e7d7e28f3b20a9d04a820f0f7aa
#
_cell.length_a   1.000
_cell.length_b   1.000
_cell.length_c   1.000
_cell.angle_alpha   90.00
_cell.angle_beta   90.00
_cell.angle_gamma   90.00
#
_symmetry.space_group_name_H-M   'P 1'
#
loop_
_entity.id
_entity.type
_entity.pdbx_description
1 polymer ?
#
loop_
_entity_poly.entity_id
_entity_poly.type
_entity_poly.pdbx_seq_one_letter_code
_entity_poly.pdbx_strand_id
1 'polypeptide(L)'
;TIMPVEPIAPPTALPSTYIRYGNRDGLKVNLLVENETSATTAYFEVEEKYNELSQLETKRIIPLTLNPNGKTNVSFPMNDTHESLISMYINGKLQDVVYMSDGSWDLDYDSTKTVVESYSITNDTARNFADTYPVFRDVQFKAKTDSYISAYKLLRGAAAMQDLTEYKTMSFKAKGEGASLKITLVKYSITNFAKQFSYVLPIGKELKDYTINLSDFTGEDPLEKINANDITTVVFAFENTTGISTTIDAAIADIFFSKKPKEYLENLKLQKIHIFPNPTTGGKFSATFRSDIDASLTLRIIDAATGKTVYSKVVQAIKGDNVVPVQFNSKPAAGVYMISVEGTGVKYGTNRIIMN
;
A
#
# COMPACT_ATOMS: atom_id res chain seq x y z
N THR A 1 40.67 -6.45 -16.78
CA THR A 1 40.75 -5.28 -17.69
C THR A 1 39.37 -4.70 -17.77
N ILE A 2 39.14 -3.57 -17.11
CA ILE A 2 37.86 -2.82 -17.18
C ILE A 2 37.88 -2.15 -18.55
N MET A 3 36.96 -2.53 -19.43
CA MET A 3 36.76 -1.77 -20.66
C MET A 3 36.24 -0.38 -20.31
N PRO A 4 36.81 0.70 -20.85
CA PRO A 4 36.24 2.03 -20.68
C PRO A 4 34.86 2.03 -21.34
N VAL A 5 33.82 2.36 -20.59
CA VAL A 5 32.49 2.67 -21.15
C VAL A 5 32.62 4.01 -21.83
N GLU A 6 32.48 4.04 -23.14
CA GLU A 6 32.42 5.32 -23.87
C GLU A 6 31.24 6.14 -23.31
N PRO A 7 31.45 7.40 -22.96
CA PRO A 7 30.35 8.25 -22.50
C PRO A 7 29.35 8.38 -23.64
N ILE A 8 28.11 7.94 -23.40
CA ILE A 8 26.99 8.21 -24.30
C ILE A 8 26.82 9.71 -24.36
N ALA A 9 27.06 10.30 -25.53
CA ALA A 9 26.82 11.72 -25.71
C ALA A 9 25.35 12.03 -25.35
N PRO A 10 25.07 13.07 -24.55
CA PRO A 10 23.72 13.46 -24.25
C PRO A 10 22.99 13.77 -25.58
N PRO A 11 21.69 13.43 -25.67
CA PRO A 11 20.90 13.74 -26.85
C PRO A 11 20.97 15.23 -27.14
N THR A 12 21.35 15.60 -28.34
CA THR A 12 21.61 17.01 -28.75
C THR A 12 20.35 17.83 -28.92
N ALA A 13 19.15 17.23 -28.86
CA ALA A 13 17.86 17.90 -28.87
C ALA A 13 16.77 17.01 -28.26
N LEU A 14 15.80 17.62 -27.58
CA LEU A 14 14.56 16.93 -27.19
C LEU A 14 13.76 16.56 -28.45
N PRO A 15 13.01 15.43 -28.43
CA PRO A 15 12.07 15.14 -29.51
C PRO A 15 11.01 16.24 -29.58
N SER A 16 10.47 16.51 -30.77
CA SER A 16 9.44 17.55 -30.95
C SER A 16 8.10 17.23 -30.27
N THR A 17 7.92 16.01 -29.80
CA THR A 17 6.80 15.59 -28.96
C THR A 17 7.33 14.68 -27.88
N TYR A 18 7.10 15.02 -26.61
CA TYR A 18 7.67 14.31 -25.49
C TYR A 18 6.75 14.35 -24.24
N ILE A 19 6.99 13.45 -23.31
CA ILE A 19 6.31 13.39 -22.01
C ILE A 19 7.07 14.32 -21.05
N ARG A 20 6.53 15.50 -20.83
CA ARG A 20 7.17 16.52 -19.98
C ARG A 20 7.10 16.18 -18.50
N TYR A 21 6.02 15.54 -18.07
CA TYR A 21 5.78 15.21 -16.69
C TYR A 21 4.89 13.97 -16.61
N GLY A 22 5.14 13.15 -15.59
CA GLY A 22 4.30 12.01 -15.28
C GLY A 22 4.27 11.74 -13.79
N ASN A 23 3.11 11.40 -13.27
CA ASN A 23 2.96 10.88 -11.92
C ASN A 23 1.96 9.72 -11.89
N ARG A 24 2.05 8.93 -10.83
CA ARG A 24 1.09 7.89 -10.51
C ARG A 24 0.43 8.22 -9.18
N ASP A 25 -0.89 8.08 -9.15
CA ASP A 25 -1.71 8.17 -7.95
C ASP A 25 -2.48 6.85 -7.83
N GLY A 26 -1.98 5.95 -7.00
CA GLY A 26 -2.45 4.56 -6.93
C GLY A 26 -2.37 3.86 -8.30
N LEU A 27 -3.51 3.41 -8.81
CA LEU A 27 -3.66 2.80 -10.13
C LEU A 27 -3.95 3.79 -11.25
N LYS A 28 -3.81 5.10 -11.02
CA LYS A 28 -4.05 6.13 -12.02
C LYS A 28 -2.75 6.79 -12.43
N VAL A 29 -2.45 6.77 -13.72
CA VAL A 29 -1.34 7.50 -14.32
C VAL A 29 -1.84 8.82 -14.87
N ASN A 30 -1.11 9.91 -14.61
CA ASN A 30 -1.33 11.22 -15.18
C ASN A 30 -0.06 11.67 -15.89
N LEU A 31 -0.17 12.02 -17.16
CA LEU A 31 0.93 12.48 -17.99
C LEU A 31 0.61 13.85 -18.58
N LEU A 32 1.64 14.69 -18.71
CA LEU A 32 1.60 15.91 -19.49
C LEU A 32 2.49 15.73 -20.72
N VAL A 33 1.87 15.72 -21.89
CA VAL A 33 2.57 15.63 -23.18
C VAL A 33 2.72 17.03 -23.76
N GLU A 34 3.93 17.36 -24.17
CA GLU A 34 4.25 18.56 -24.94
C GLU A 34 4.41 18.18 -26.42
N ASN A 35 3.70 18.86 -27.30
CA ASN A 35 3.70 18.60 -28.74
C ASN A 35 4.03 19.90 -29.50
N GLU A 36 5.22 19.97 -30.06
CA GLU A 36 5.71 21.13 -30.87
C GLU A 36 5.42 20.92 -32.35
N THR A 37 4.55 19.95 -32.70
CA THR A 37 4.21 19.61 -34.08
C THR A 37 2.73 19.86 -34.35
N SER A 38 2.33 19.75 -35.61
CA SER A 38 0.92 19.76 -36.02
C SER A 38 0.21 18.42 -35.84
N ALA A 39 0.87 17.41 -35.28
CA ALA A 39 0.26 16.10 -35.06
C ALA A 39 -0.94 16.22 -34.10
N THR A 40 -2.04 15.54 -34.43
CA THR A 40 -3.28 15.49 -33.65
C THR A 40 -3.56 14.13 -33.04
N THR A 41 -2.83 13.11 -33.47
CA THR A 41 -3.04 11.72 -33.02
C THR A 41 -1.74 11.07 -32.62
N ALA A 42 -1.77 10.34 -31.51
CA ALA A 42 -0.70 9.51 -31.03
C ALA A 42 -1.29 8.29 -30.31
N TYR A 43 -0.47 7.41 -29.80
CA TYR A 43 -0.89 6.38 -28.85
C TYR A 43 0.22 6.08 -27.85
N PHE A 44 -0.16 5.61 -26.69
CA PHE A 44 0.75 4.95 -25.77
C PHE A 44 0.68 3.45 -25.95
N GLU A 45 1.83 2.82 -25.96
CA GLU A 45 1.99 1.40 -25.71
C GLU A 45 2.41 1.24 -24.25
N VAL A 46 1.60 0.53 -23.46
CA VAL A 46 1.80 0.38 -22.03
C VAL A 46 2.09 -1.09 -21.73
N GLU A 47 3.24 -1.36 -21.16
CA GLU A 47 3.65 -2.66 -20.66
C GLU A 47 3.65 -2.62 -19.13
N GLU A 48 3.03 -3.63 -18.51
CA GLU A 48 2.86 -3.69 -17.03
C GLU A 48 3.28 -5.06 -16.52
N LYS A 49 4.00 -5.06 -15.40
CA LYS A 49 4.25 -6.25 -14.59
C LYS A 49 3.37 -6.24 -13.34
N TYR A 50 2.78 -7.37 -13.02
CA TYR A 50 1.90 -7.51 -11.86
C TYR A 50 2.65 -7.49 -10.52
N ASN A 51 3.81 -8.14 -10.47
CA ASN A 51 4.71 -8.15 -9.32
C ASN A 51 6.12 -8.57 -9.71
N GLU A 52 7.03 -8.57 -8.74
CA GLU A 52 8.46 -8.87 -8.91
C GLU A 52 8.73 -10.29 -9.42
N LEU A 53 7.84 -11.24 -9.11
CA LEU A 53 7.95 -12.64 -9.51
C LEU A 53 7.20 -12.95 -10.81
N SER A 54 6.45 -11.98 -11.34
CA SER A 54 5.71 -12.13 -12.59
C SER A 54 6.65 -12.14 -13.78
N GLN A 55 6.46 -13.12 -14.66
CA GLN A 55 7.12 -13.16 -15.96
C GLN A 55 6.19 -12.69 -17.09
N LEU A 56 4.93 -12.44 -16.78
CA LEU A 56 3.92 -11.99 -17.74
C LEU A 56 3.89 -10.47 -17.78
N GLU A 57 4.16 -9.93 -18.95
CA GLU A 57 3.96 -8.53 -19.26
C GLU A 57 2.63 -8.37 -20.00
N THR A 58 1.78 -7.52 -19.50
CA THR A 58 0.55 -7.16 -20.20
C THR A 58 0.84 -5.95 -21.06
N LYS A 59 0.54 -6.05 -22.33
CA LYS A 59 0.73 -4.98 -23.30
C LYS A 59 -0.62 -4.48 -23.80
N ARG A 60 -0.83 -3.17 -23.75
CA ARG A 60 -2.07 -2.53 -24.25
C ARG A 60 -1.77 -1.22 -24.95
N ILE A 61 -2.65 -0.86 -25.89
CA ILE A 61 -2.59 0.38 -26.63
C ILE A 61 -3.65 1.35 -26.11
N ILE A 62 -3.22 2.58 -25.81
CA ILE A 62 -4.10 3.68 -25.38
C ILE A 62 -4.04 4.78 -26.44
N PRO A 63 -5.11 5.00 -27.23
CA PRO A 63 -5.14 6.08 -28.21
C PRO A 63 -5.14 7.44 -27.51
N LEU A 64 -4.49 8.40 -28.13
CA LEU A 64 -4.30 9.74 -27.62
C LEU A 64 -4.63 10.78 -28.70
N THR A 65 -5.43 11.79 -28.32
CA THR A 65 -5.63 13.00 -29.13
C THR A 65 -4.71 14.08 -28.60
N LEU A 66 -3.83 14.60 -29.46
CA LEU A 66 -2.89 15.66 -29.13
C LEU A 66 -3.44 17.03 -29.50
N ASN A 67 -3.14 18.02 -28.68
CA ASN A 67 -3.26 19.44 -29.07
C ASN A 67 -2.08 19.79 -29.99
N PRO A 68 -2.30 20.18 -31.23
CA PRO A 68 -1.22 20.60 -32.11
C PRO A 68 -0.53 21.86 -31.59
N ASN A 69 0.80 21.89 -31.62
CA ASN A 69 1.63 22.96 -31.06
C ASN A 69 1.25 23.36 -29.63
N GLY A 70 0.94 22.36 -28.78
CA GLY A 70 0.42 22.61 -27.44
C GLY A 70 0.62 21.46 -26.47
N LYS A 71 0.00 21.60 -25.29
CA LYS A 71 0.09 20.65 -24.18
C LYS A 71 -1.18 19.82 -24.10
N THR A 72 -1.03 18.54 -23.82
CA THR A 72 -2.15 17.59 -23.63
C THR A 72 -1.99 16.90 -22.29
N ASN A 73 -3.01 17.03 -21.42
CA ASN A 73 -3.10 16.23 -20.21
C ASN A 73 -3.76 14.89 -20.51
N VAL A 74 -3.14 13.84 -20.12
CA VAL A 74 -3.64 12.47 -20.31
C VAL A 74 -3.73 11.77 -18.99
N SER A 75 -4.82 11.04 -18.78
CA SER A 75 -5.00 10.23 -17.58
C SER A 75 -5.66 8.91 -17.94
N PHE A 76 -5.13 7.82 -17.41
CA PHE A 76 -5.67 6.48 -17.63
C PHE A 76 -5.39 5.55 -16.45
N PRO A 77 -6.22 4.50 -16.26
CA PRO A 77 -5.99 3.52 -15.21
C PRO A 77 -4.89 2.54 -15.59
N MET A 78 -4.16 2.08 -14.59
CA MET A 78 -3.24 0.94 -14.64
C MET A 78 -3.90 -0.29 -14.01
N ASN A 79 -3.43 -1.48 -14.39
CA ASN A 79 -3.90 -2.72 -13.80
C ASN A 79 -3.15 -3.03 -12.50
N ASP A 80 -1.89 -2.58 -12.39
CA ASP A 80 -1.04 -2.81 -11.23
C ASP A 80 -0.15 -1.59 -10.93
N THR A 81 0.47 -1.61 -9.74
CA THR A 81 1.36 -0.54 -9.26
C THR A 81 2.83 -0.86 -9.44
N HIS A 82 3.20 -2.13 -9.68
CA HIS A 82 4.61 -2.55 -9.61
C HIS A 82 5.48 -1.82 -10.63
N GLU A 83 5.47 -2.24 -11.87
CA GLU A 83 6.30 -1.65 -12.92
C GLU A 83 5.49 -1.38 -14.18
N SER A 84 5.76 -0.27 -14.83
CA SER A 84 5.17 0.04 -16.12
C SER A 84 6.16 0.81 -17.00
N LEU A 85 6.20 0.42 -18.27
CA LEU A 85 6.86 1.12 -19.33
C LEU A 85 5.79 1.70 -20.26
N ILE A 86 5.80 3.02 -20.42
CA ILE A 86 4.83 3.75 -21.22
C ILE A 86 5.59 4.39 -22.38
N SER A 87 5.41 3.85 -23.57
CA SER A 87 6.07 4.30 -24.80
C SER A 87 5.08 5.09 -25.66
N MET A 88 5.44 6.30 -26.06
CA MET A 88 4.60 7.17 -26.88
C MET A 88 4.99 7.08 -28.34
N TYR A 89 3.99 6.89 -29.22
CA TYR A 89 4.18 6.77 -30.66
C TYR A 89 3.32 7.78 -31.43
N ILE A 90 3.91 8.33 -32.50
CA ILE A 90 3.22 9.10 -33.54
C ILE A 90 3.49 8.45 -34.88
N ASN A 91 2.46 8.09 -35.63
CA ASN A 91 2.56 7.42 -36.93
C ASN A 91 3.48 6.17 -36.89
N GLY A 92 3.40 5.39 -35.80
CA GLY A 92 4.20 4.19 -35.59
C GLY A 92 5.66 4.44 -35.22
N LYS A 93 6.10 5.68 -35.10
CA LYS A 93 7.45 6.04 -34.69
C LYS A 93 7.48 6.39 -33.21
N LEU A 94 8.38 5.75 -32.44
CA LEU A 94 8.62 6.04 -31.03
C LEU A 94 9.10 7.49 -30.86
N GLN A 95 8.47 8.22 -29.97
CA GLN A 95 8.78 9.60 -29.61
C GLN A 95 9.48 9.69 -28.28
N ASP A 96 8.91 9.05 -27.25
CA ASP A 96 9.39 9.14 -25.88
C ASP A 96 8.94 7.94 -25.05
N VAL A 97 9.61 7.73 -23.92
CA VAL A 97 9.35 6.62 -22.99
C VAL A 97 9.42 7.10 -21.56
N VAL A 98 8.46 6.68 -20.74
CA VAL A 98 8.51 6.87 -19.31
C VAL A 98 8.38 5.53 -18.57
N TYR A 99 9.26 5.31 -17.62
CA TYR A 99 9.22 4.19 -16.71
C TYR A 99 8.69 4.63 -15.35
N MET A 100 7.74 3.87 -14.81
CA MET A 100 7.18 4.10 -13.48
C MET A 100 7.22 2.83 -12.66
N SER A 101 7.62 2.96 -11.40
CA SER A 101 7.63 1.86 -10.44
C SER A 101 7.33 2.41 -9.04
N ASP A 102 6.64 1.62 -8.23
CA ASP A 102 6.46 1.88 -6.81
C ASP A 102 7.61 1.34 -5.95
N GLY A 103 8.66 0.82 -6.60
CA GLY A 103 9.78 0.12 -5.98
C GLY A 103 9.50 -1.38 -5.84
N SER A 104 10.54 -2.16 -5.70
CA SER A 104 10.46 -3.63 -5.68
C SER A 104 10.59 -4.18 -4.26
N TRP A 105 9.95 -5.33 -4.04
CA TRP A 105 10.28 -6.25 -2.96
C TRP A 105 11.42 -7.17 -3.37
N ASP A 106 12.29 -7.51 -2.43
CA ASP A 106 13.26 -8.58 -2.58
C ASP A 106 13.66 -9.14 -1.21
N LEU A 107 14.43 -10.23 -1.21
CA LEU A 107 14.96 -10.86 -0.02
C LEU A 107 16.46 -10.62 0.09
N ASP A 108 16.94 -10.42 1.33
CA ASP A 108 18.36 -10.39 1.66
C ASP A 108 18.66 -11.41 2.76
N TYR A 109 19.67 -12.24 2.54
CA TYR A 109 20.08 -13.30 3.46
C TYR A 109 21.48 -13.81 3.14
N ASP A 110 22.14 -14.40 4.12
CA ASP A 110 23.39 -15.13 3.91
C ASP A 110 23.09 -16.50 3.28
N SER A 111 23.39 -16.68 2.01
CA SER A 111 23.14 -17.92 1.28
C SER A 111 23.91 -19.12 1.77
N THR A 112 24.96 -18.93 2.59
CA THR A 112 25.70 -20.02 3.23
C THR A 112 25.01 -20.56 4.48
N LYS A 113 24.06 -19.80 5.06
CA LYS A 113 23.36 -20.08 6.31
C LYS A 113 21.86 -20.19 6.16
N THR A 114 21.32 -19.79 5.00
CA THR A 114 19.89 -19.66 4.79
C THR A 114 19.48 -20.39 3.51
N VAL A 115 18.46 -21.22 3.62
CA VAL A 115 17.79 -21.86 2.48
C VAL A 115 16.35 -21.36 2.42
N VAL A 116 16.01 -20.65 1.36
CA VAL A 116 14.64 -20.18 1.09
C VAL A 116 13.85 -21.33 0.47
N GLU A 117 12.82 -21.79 1.19
CA GLU A 117 11.93 -22.88 0.74
C GLU A 117 10.81 -22.37 -0.16
N SER A 118 10.28 -21.18 0.15
CA SER A 118 9.26 -20.52 -0.66
C SER A 118 9.31 -19.01 -0.50
N TYR A 119 8.93 -18.28 -1.55
CA TYR A 119 8.75 -16.84 -1.57
C TYR A 119 7.61 -16.49 -2.50
N SER A 120 6.67 -15.70 -2.02
CA SER A 120 5.52 -15.23 -2.80
C SER A 120 5.21 -13.78 -2.51
N ILE A 121 4.71 -13.12 -3.53
CA ILE A 121 4.25 -11.73 -3.49
C ILE A 121 2.81 -11.73 -3.99
N THR A 122 1.90 -11.18 -3.18
CA THR A 122 0.49 -11.11 -3.52
C THR A 122 0.21 -9.76 -4.18
N ASN A 123 -0.42 -9.79 -5.35
CA ASN A 123 -0.87 -8.58 -6.02
C ASN A 123 -1.93 -7.88 -5.17
N ASP A 124 -1.84 -6.56 -5.16
CA ASP A 124 -2.71 -5.72 -4.36
C ASP A 124 -3.81 -5.09 -5.19
N THR A 125 -5.00 -5.10 -4.63
CA THR A 125 -6.02 -4.13 -5.03
C THR A 125 -5.66 -2.79 -4.39
N ALA A 126 -5.81 -1.70 -5.16
CA ALA A 126 -5.42 -0.36 -4.74
C ALA A 126 -5.84 -0.03 -3.31
N ARG A 127 -4.85 0.16 -2.43
CA ARG A 127 -5.03 0.68 -1.08
C ARG A 127 -4.81 2.19 -1.15
N ASN A 128 -5.85 2.97 -1.07
CA ASN A 128 -5.72 4.41 -0.98
C ASN A 128 -6.63 4.90 0.15
N PHE A 129 -6.01 5.22 1.29
CA PHE A 129 -6.70 5.83 2.42
C PHE A 129 -6.21 7.26 2.56
N ALA A 130 -7.12 8.18 2.79
CA ALA A 130 -6.78 9.57 3.08
C ALA A 130 -5.75 9.66 4.22
N ASP A 131 -4.78 10.55 4.08
CA ASP A 131 -3.69 10.78 5.05
C ASP A 131 -2.75 9.56 5.25
N THR A 132 -2.67 8.64 4.28
CA THR A 132 -1.75 7.51 4.32
C THR A 132 -0.82 7.45 3.12
N TYR A 133 0.34 6.84 3.30
CA TYR A 133 1.23 6.38 2.25
C TYR A 133 1.22 4.85 2.25
N PRO A 134 0.56 4.20 1.29
CA PRO A 134 0.49 2.75 1.21
C PRO A 134 1.80 2.17 0.68
N VAL A 135 2.20 1.04 1.23
CA VAL A 135 3.27 0.18 0.68
C VAL A 135 2.60 -1.00 0.02
N PHE A 136 2.68 -1.06 -1.30
CA PHE A 136 1.93 -2.02 -2.11
C PHE A 136 2.56 -3.41 -2.08
N ARG A 137 1.70 -4.41 -2.24
CA ARG A 137 1.96 -5.85 -2.24
C ARG A 137 2.37 -6.39 -0.87
N ASP A 138 1.87 -7.57 -0.59
CA ASP A 138 2.17 -8.35 0.60
C ASP A 138 3.19 -9.43 0.25
N VAL A 139 4.05 -9.78 1.19
CA VAL A 139 5.06 -10.81 1.01
C VAL A 139 4.90 -11.92 2.03
N GLN A 140 5.14 -13.14 1.58
CA GLN A 140 5.24 -14.33 2.43
C GLN A 140 6.43 -15.16 1.99
N PHE A 141 7.17 -15.67 2.96
CA PHE A 141 8.28 -16.58 2.69
C PHE A 141 8.43 -17.62 3.79
N LYS A 142 9.06 -18.72 3.43
CA LYS A 142 9.50 -19.75 4.35
C LYS A 142 10.97 -20.05 4.10
N ALA A 143 11.77 -19.99 5.15
CA ALA A 143 13.20 -20.19 5.05
C ALA A 143 13.72 -20.96 6.27
N LYS A 144 14.78 -21.74 6.06
CA LYS A 144 15.53 -22.39 7.13
C LYS A 144 16.86 -21.66 7.28
N THR A 145 17.13 -21.12 8.48
CA THR A 145 18.31 -20.31 8.74
C THR A 145 18.80 -20.44 10.19
N ASP A 146 20.10 -20.34 10.41
CA ASP A 146 20.72 -20.12 11.72
C ASP A 146 21.16 -18.65 11.94
N SER A 147 20.86 -17.78 11.00
CA SER A 147 21.22 -16.35 10.96
C SER A 147 20.00 -15.46 10.83
N TYR A 148 19.80 -14.86 9.68
CA TYR A 148 18.67 -13.98 9.39
C TYR A 148 18.15 -14.18 7.98
N ILE A 149 16.94 -13.70 7.75
CA ILE A 149 16.37 -13.41 6.43
C ILE A 149 15.57 -12.11 6.51
N SER A 150 15.79 -11.22 5.56
CA SER A 150 15.07 -9.95 5.46
C SER A 150 14.23 -9.90 4.21
N ALA A 151 12.99 -9.41 4.33
CA ALA A 151 12.26 -8.89 3.18
C ALA A 151 12.41 -7.36 3.18
N TYR A 152 12.77 -6.76 2.06
CA TYR A 152 12.89 -5.32 1.95
C TYR A 152 12.09 -4.77 0.77
N LYS A 153 11.57 -3.56 0.95
CA LYS A 153 10.78 -2.84 -0.05
C LYS A 153 11.41 -1.50 -0.35
N LEU A 154 11.77 -1.28 -1.59
CA LEU A 154 12.06 0.06 -2.09
C LEU A 154 10.75 0.86 -2.12
N LEU A 155 10.71 2.05 -1.51
CA LEU A 155 9.49 2.85 -1.46
C LEU A 155 9.16 3.54 -2.78
N ARG A 156 10.16 3.68 -3.64
CA ARG A 156 10.01 4.25 -4.99
C ARG A 156 10.93 3.55 -5.97
N GLY A 157 10.61 3.63 -7.25
CA GLY A 157 11.48 3.13 -8.31
C GLY A 157 12.89 3.70 -8.23
N ALA A 158 13.89 2.91 -8.61
CA ALA A 158 15.31 3.25 -8.55
C ALA A 158 15.82 3.69 -7.17
N ALA A 159 15.21 3.22 -6.09
CA ALA A 159 15.51 3.60 -4.71
C ALA A 159 15.46 5.14 -4.50
N ALA A 160 14.60 5.84 -5.22
CA ALA A 160 14.40 7.27 -5.03
C ALA A 160 13.86 7.55 -3.62
N MET A 161 14.25 8.68 -3.06
CA MET A 161 13.86 9.11 -1.73
C MET A 161 12.36 9.39 -1.66
N GLN A 162 11.73 8.93 -0.57
CA GLN A 162 10.37 9.26 -0.17
C GLN A 162 10.40 10.14 1.08
N ASP A 163 9.77 11.30 1.01
CA ASP A 163 9.58 12.14 2.18
C ASP A 163 8.38 11.63 3.00
N LEU A 164 8.66 11.21 4.23
CA LEU A 164 7.69 10.72 5.19
C LEU A 164 7.62 11.61 6.45
N THR A 165 8.13 12.85 6.42
CA THR A 165 8.18 13.75 7.59
C THR A 165 6.82 14.07 8.20
N GLU A 166 5.77 14.13 7.39
CA GLU A 166 4.40 14.37 7.89
C GLU A 166 3.73 13.13 8.51
N TYR A 167 4.33 11.94 8.35
CA TYR A 167 3.78 10.70 8.86
C TYR A 167 4.26 10.46 10.29
N LYS A 168 3.36 9.94 11.11
CA LYS A 168 3.58 9.72 12.55
C LYS A 168 3.73 8.25 12.91
N THR A 169 3.08 7.38 12.15
CA THR A 169 3.02 5.96 12.44
C THR A 169 3.24 5.11 11.20
N MET A 170 3.69 3.89 11.43
CA MET A 170 3.71 2.79 10.46
C MET A 170 2.81 1.69 11.00
N SER A 171 1.88 1.20 10.18
CA SER A 171 0.99 0.09 10.49
C SER A 171 1.19 -1.03 9.49
N PHE A 172 1.12 -2.27 9.96
CA PHE A 172 1.27 -3.47 9.13
C PHE A 172 0.73 -4.69 9.86
N LYS A 173 0.54 -5.79 9.13
CA LYS A 173 0.36 -7.12 9.70
C LYS A 173 1.62 -7.92 9.53
N ALA A 174 1.99 -8.71 10.55
CA ALA A 174 3.13 -9.61 10.44
C ALA A 174 2.95 -10.88 11.26
N LYS A 175 3.60 -11.94 10.79
CA LYS A 175 3.89 -13.17 11.53
C LYS A 175 5.32 -13.62 11.25
N GLY A 176 5.92 -14.39 12.19
CA GLY A 176 7.26 -14.92 12.02
C GLY A 176 7.62 -15.84 13.18
N GLU A 177 7.34 -17.14 13.05
CA GLU A 177 7.69 -18.12 14.08
C GLU A 177 9.20 -18.34 14.10
N GLY A 178 9.77 -18.39 15.29
CA GLY A 178 11.19 -18.71 15.50
C GLY A 178 12.17 -17.55 15.35
N ALA A 179 11.67 -16.32 15.26
CA ALA A 179 12.51 -15.13 15.08
C ALA A 179 12.04 -13.92 15.90
N SER A 180 12.90 -12.92 16.06
CA SER A 180 12.53 -11.54 16.35
C SER A 180 12.43 -10.75 15.06
N LEU A 181 11.57 -9.74 15.02
CA LEU A 181 11.42 -8.85 13.86
C LEU A 181 12.09 -7.52 14.16
N LYS A 182 13.11 -7.17 13.36
CA LYS A 182 13.71 -5.84 13.34
C LYS A 182 13.27 -5.12 12.06
N ILE A 183 12.65 -3.96 12.24
CA ILE A 183 12.24 -3.10 11.13
C ILE A 183 13.25 -1.97 11.03
N THR A 184 13.77 -1.73 9.83
CA THR A 184 14.73 -0.64 9.58
C THR A 184 14.19 0.28 8.50
N LEU A 185 14.19 1.59 8.79
CA LEU A 185 13.92 2.64 7.81
C LEU A 185 15.26 3.15 7.28
N VAL A 186 15.55 2.84 6.02
CA VAL A 186 16.82 3.19 5.39
C VAL A 186 16.74 4.61 4.87
N LYS A 187 17.55 5.51 5.46
CA LYS A 187 17.73 6.89 5.02
C LYS A 187 18.84 6.97 3.98
N TYR A 188 18.62 7.73 2.93
CA TYR A 188 19.64 7.99 1.92
C TYR A 188 20.86 8.73 2.49
N SER A 189 20.65 9.64 3.44
CA SER A 189 21.70 10.42 4.10
C SER A 189 22.63 9.61 5.00
N ILE A 190 22.25 8.37 5.38
CA ILE A 190 23.06 7.50 6.24
C ILE A 190 23.59 6.35 5.40
N THR A 191 24.89 6.35 5.09
CA THR A 191 25.53 5.35 4.22
C THR A 191 25.84 4.03 4.94
N ASN A 192 26.02 4.05 6.27
CA ASN A 192 26.27 2.85 7.05
C ASN A 192 24.94 2.23 7.52
N PHE A 193 24.62 1.04 7.01
CA PHE A 193 23.38 0.33 7.34
C PHE A 193 23.23 0.07 8.85
N ALA A 194 24.31 -0.22 9.57
CA ALA A 194 24.28 -0.48 11.01
C ALA A 194 23.83 0.74 11.85
N LYS A 195 23.92 1.95 11.27
CA LYS A 195 23.54 3.22 11.92
C LYS A 195 22.14 3.70 11.53
N GLN A 196 21.44 2.95 10.69
CA GLN A 196 20.07 3.27 10.26
C GLN A 196 19.10 3.17 11.44
N PHE A 197 17.98 3.90 11.35
CA PHE A 197 16.94 3.89 12.36
C PHE A 197 16.16 2.57 12.32
N SER A 198 16.05 1.90 13.46
CA SER A 198 15.37 0.60 13.55
C SER A 198 14.49 0.49 14.79
N TYR A 199 13.54 -0.43 14.70
CA TYR A 199 12.65 -0.82 15.78
C TYR A 199 12.56 -2.34 15.85
N VAL A 200 12.71 -2.91 17.06
CA VAL A 200 12.64 -4.36 17.29
C VAL A 200 11.37 -4.70 18.06
N LEU A 201 10.65 -5.71 17.60
CA LEU A 201 9.46 -6.20 18.26
C LEU A 201 9.43 -7.73 18.32
N PRO A 202 8.82 -8.31 19.37
CA PRO A 202 8.54 -9.74 19.41
C PRO A 202 7.47 -10.08 18.39
N ILE A 203 7.66 -11.20 17.69
CA ILE A 203 6.73 -11.68 16.69
C ILE A 203 6.38 -13.13 16.95
N GLY A 204 5.15 -13.53 16.64
CA GLY A 204 4.65 -14.89 16.83
C GLY A 204 4.23 -15.55 15.52
N LYS A 205 3.72 -16.78 15.62
CA LYS A 205 3.27 -17.57 14.47
C LYS A 205 1.97 -17.09 13.84
N GLU A 206 1.18 -16.31 14.56
CA GLU A 206 -0.10 -15.80 14.07
C GLU A 206 0.07 -14.42 13.43
N LEU A 207 -0.61 -14.20 12.31
CA LEU A 207 -0.64 -12.91 11.65
C LEU A 207 -1.39 -11.90 12.51
N LYS A 208 -0.70 -10.88 13.02
CA LYS A 208 -1.24 -9.85 13.92
C LYS A 208 -1.00 -8.46 13.36
N ASP A 209 -1.88 -7.53 13.76
CA ASP A 209 -1.73 -6.11 13.48
C ASP A 209 -0.72 -5.47 14.42
N TYR A 210 0.14 -4.63 13.86
CA TYR A 210 1.09 -3.81 14.58
C TYR A 210 0.94 -2.35 14.15
N THR A 211 1.13 -1.43 15.08
CA THR A 211 1.22 0.01 14.83
C THR A 211 2.36 0.57 15.67
N ILE A 212 3.34 1.20 15.02
CA ILE A 212 4.56 1.72 15.64
C ILE A 212 4.61 3.22 15.35
N ASN A 213 4.97 4.05 16.36
CA ASN A 213 5.26 5.45 16.08
C ASN A 213 6.62 5.55 15.37
N LEU A 214 6.74 6.43 14.38
CA LEU A 214 8.04 6.69 13.76
C LEU A 214 9.06 7.24 14.76
N SER A 215 8.59 7.97 15.78
CA SER A 215 9.44 8.48 16.88
C SER A 215 10.05 7.39 17.77
N ASP A 216 9.57 6.14 17.68
CA ASP A 216 10.08 5.02 18.47
C ASP A 216 11.22 4.27 17.77
N PHE A 217 11.50 4.63 16.51
CA PHE A 217 12.69 4.14 15.79
C PHE A 217 13.94 4.81 16.36
N THR A 218 14.96 4.02 16.65
CA THR A 218 16.22 4.46 17.24
C THR A 218 17.37 4.25 16.26
N GLY A 219 18.22 5.28 16.12
CA GLY A 219 19.46 5.24 15.35
C GLY A 219 20.68 4.91 16.22
N GLU A 220 21.87 5.35 15.80
CA GLU A 220 23.12 5.21 16.57
C GLU A 220 23.05 5.96 17.89
N ASP A 221 22.51 7.17 17.90
CA ASP A 221 22.20 7.92 19.13
C ASP A 221 20.73 7.64 19.52
N PRO A 222 20.48 6.98 20.68
CA PRO A 222 19.14 6.70 21.15
C PRO A 222 18.28 7.95 21.45
N LEU A 223 18.91 9.10 21.61
CA LEU A 223 18.21 10.37 21.87
C LEU A 223 17.81 11.07 20.56
N GLU A 224 18.44 10.72 19.45
CA GLU A 224 18.11 11.27 18.15
C GLU A 224 16.76 10.74 17.65
N LYS A 225 15.90 11.66 17.24
CA LYS A 225 14.62 11.31 16.59
C LYS A 225 14.80 11.26 15.10
N ILE A 226 14.16 10.26 14.48
CA ILE A 226 14.21 10.12 13.04
C ILE A 226 13.61 11.36 12.34
N ASN A 227 14.39 11.93 11.42
CA ASN A 227 13.85 12.82 10.40
C ASN A 227 13.64 12.00 9.12
N ALA A 228 12.40 11.66 8.82
CA ALA A 228 12.04 10.73 7.76
C ALA A 228 11.90 11.40 6.37
N ASN A 229 12.74 12.40 6.06
CA ASN A 229 12.65 13.18 4.82
C ASN A 229 13.26 12.51 3.57
N ASP A 230 14.01 11.43 3.75
CA ASP A 230 14.80 10.79 2.69
C ASP A 230 14.83 9.25 2.79
N ILE A 231 13.69 8.67 3.12
CA ILE A 231 13.57 7.21 3.25
C ILE A 231 13.56 6.57 1.86
N THR A 232 14.44 5.61 1.64
CA THR A 232 14.51 4.85 0.38
C THR A 232 13.88 3.48 0.48
N THR A 233 14.02 2.82 1.65
CA THR A 233 13.71 1.41 1.82
C THR A 233 13.15 1.14 3.22
N VAL A 234 12.21 0.20 3.29
CA VAL A 234 11.80 -0.43 4.56
C VAL A 234 12.29 -1.86 4.54
N VAL A 235 13.02 -2.26 5.59
CA VAL A 235 13.57 -3.61 5.76
C VAL A 235 12.89 -4.29 6.93
N PHE A 236 12.42 -5.50 6.75
CA PHE A 236 11.86 -6.38 7.78
C PHE A 236 12.79 -7.57 7.94
N ALA A 237 13.68 -7.50 8.91
CA ALA A 237 14.67 -8.55 9.20
C ALA A 237 14.12 -9.49 10.29
N PHE A 238 14.01 -10.76 9.95
CA PHE A 238 13.68 -11.86 10.86
C PHE A 238 14.99 -12.50 11.30
N GLU A 239 15.38 -12.19 12.53
CA GLU A 239 16.66 -12.64 13.10
C GLU A 239 16.43 -13.90 13.94
N ASN A 240 17.18 -14.96 13.65
CA ASN A 240 17.18 -16.17 14.47
C ASN A 240 17.93 -15.88 15.78
N THR A 241 17.23 -15.98 16.90
CA THR A 241 17.79 -15.67 18.22
C THR A 241 18.42 -16.88 18.92
N THR A 242 18.29 -18.08 18.34
CA THR A 242 18.74 -19.33 19.00
C THR A 242 20.12 -19.81 18.55
N GLY A 243 20.62 -19.32 17.41
CA GLY A 243 21.86 -19.80 16.78
C GLY A 243 21.79 -21.25 16.25
N ILE A 244 20.62 -21.88 16.33
CA ILE A 244 20.35 -23.20 15.77
C ILE A 244 19.50 -23.01 14.52
N SER A 245 19.80 -23.77 13.47
CA SER A 245 19.02 -23.70 12.22
C SER A 245 17.54 -23.95 12.49
N THR A 246 16.71 -22.92 12.28
CA THR A 246 15.27 -22.89 12.57
C THR A 246 14.51 -22.52 11.31
N THR A 247 13.30 -23.07 11.16
CA THR A 247 12.40 -22.66 10.10
C THR A 247 11.67 -21.39 10.51
N ILE A 248 11.78 -20.35 9.69
CA ILE A 248 11.03 -19.09 9.80
C ILE A 248 9.93 -19.14 8.74
N ASP A 249 8.65 -19.13 9.18
CA ASP A 249 7.47 -18.95 8.34
C ASP A 249 6.94 -17.53 8.59
N ALA A 250 7.23 -16.63 7.68
CA ALA A 250 6.97 -15.21 7.82
C ALA A 250 6.01 -14.68 6.78
N ALA A 251 5.22 -13.69 7.19
CA ALA A 251 4.40 -12.89 6.29
C ALA A 251 4.38 -11.44 6.76
N ILE A 252 4.33 -10.52 5.81
CA ILE A 252 4.19 -9.08 6.04
C ILE A 252 3.12 -8.58 5.07
N ALA A 253 2.11 -7.91 5.61
CA ALA A 253 0.95 -7.50 4.84
C ALA A 253 0.39 -6.16 5.33
N ASP A 254 -0.47 -5.53 4.51
CA ASP A 254 -1.24 -4.34 4.85
C ASP A 254 -0.38 -3.18 5.38
N ILE A 255 0.77 -2.93 4.76
CA ILE A 255 1.71 -1.91 5.24
C ILE A 255 1.28 -0.53 4.76
N PHE A 256 1.23 0.43 5.67
CA PHE A 256 1.05 1.85 5.35
C PHE A 256 1.65 2.75 6.42
N PHE A 257 2.09 3.93 5.99
CA PHE A 257 2.41 5.04 6.89
C PHE A 257 1.20 5.95 7.03
N SER A 258 0.95 6.50 8.24
CA SER A 258 -0.19 7.36 8.51
C SER A 258 0.22 8.67 9.17
N LYS A 259 -0.42 9.77 8.74
CA LYS A 259 -0.30 11.08 9.40
C LYS A 259 -1.03 11.14 10.75
N LYS A 260 -1.82 10.10 11.07
CA LYS A 260 -2.55 9.99 12.33
C LYS A 260 -1.67 9.37 13.43
N PRO A 261 -1.80 9.78 14.67
CA PRO A 261 -1.08 9.17 15.80
C PRO A 261 -1.59 7.75 16.08
N LYS A 262 -0.78 6.95 16.78
CA LYS A 262 -1.06 5.55 17.10
C LYS A 262 -2.40 5.37 17.84
N GLU A 263 -2.65 6.22 18.83
CA GLU A 263 -3.88 6.19 19.64
C GLU A 263 -5.13 6.35 18.77
N TYR A 264 -5.07 7.22 17.76
CA TYR A 264 -6.17 7.40 16.80
C TYR A 264 -6.43 6.13 16.00
N LEU A 265 -5.38 5.47 15.50
CA LEU A 265 -5.49 4.24 14.71
C LEU A 265 -5.95 3.06 15.55
N GLU A 266 -5.51 2.96 16.80
CA GLU A 266 -5.96 1.95 17.76
C GLU A 266 -7.43 2.14 18.12
N ASN A 267 -7.88 3.38 18.33
CA ASN A 267 -9.28 3.69 18.55
C ASN A 267 -10.15 3.34 17.33
N LEU A 268 -9.66 3.57 16.10
CA LEU A 268 -10.36 3.10 14.90
C LEU A 268 -10.51 1.58 14.85
N LYS A 269 -9.53 0.82 15.35
CA LYS A 269 -9.62 -0.65 15.46
C LYS A 269 -10.67 -1.08 16.49
N LEU A 270 -10.79 -0.33 17.60
CA LEU A 270 -11.81 -0.55 18.64
C LEU A 270 -13.21 -0.17 18.17
N GLN A 271 -13.32 0.73 17.19
CA GLN A 271 -14.58 1.22 16.63
C GLN A 271 -15.13 0.34 15.50
N LYS A 272 -14.72 -0.93 15.39
CA LYS A 272 -15.29 -1.87 14.42
C LYS A 272 -16.74 -2.18 14.77
N ILE A 273 -17.60 -2.16 13.75
CA ILE A 273 -18.97 -2.65 13.85
C ILE A 273 -18.92 -4.15 13.61
N HIS A 274 -19.35 -4.94 14.59
CA HIS A 274 -19.55 -6.37 14.42
C HIS A 274 -21.00 -6.66 14.08
N ILE A 275 -21.25 -7.63 13.22
CA ILE A 275 -22.57 -7.97 12.71
C ILE A 275 -22.83 -9.45 12.97
N PHE A 276 -23.94 -9.77 13.63
CA PHE A 276 -24.30 -11.15 13.88
C PHE A 276 -25.84 -11.35 13.78
N PRO A 277 -26.29 -12.36 13.03
CA PRO A 277 -25.51 -13.21 12.12
C PRO A 277 -25.06 -12.47 10.84
N ASN A 278 -23.95 -12.92 10.28
CA ASN A 278 -23.49 -12.48 8.95
C ASN A 278 -22.83 -13.68 8.25
N PRO A 279 -23.41 -14.24 7.17
CA PRO A 279 -24.59 -13.76 6.44
C PRO A 279 -25.89 -13.72 7.24
N THR A 280 -26.80 -12.81 6.87
CA THR A 280 -28.11 -12.69 7.50
C THR A 280 -29.23 -13.13 6.54
N THR A 281 -30.25 -13.80 7.09
CA THR A 281 -31.44 -14.19 6.35
C THR A 281 -32.63 -13.35 6.81
N GLY A 282 -33.38 -12.80 5.84
CA GLY A 282 -34.57 -12.01 6.13
C GLY A 282 -34.30 -10.60 6.70
N GLY A 283 -33.06 -10.12 6.64
CA GLY A 283 -32.71 -8.76 7.03
C GLY A 283 -32.81 -8.47 8.53
N LYS A 284 -32.63 -9.49 9.38
CA LYS A 284 -32.58 -9.38 10.84
C LYS A 284 -31.19 -9.71 11.34
N PHE A 285 -30.57 -8.78 12.07
CA PHE A 285 -29.26 -8.98 12.70
C PHE A 285 -29.04 -7.96 13.82
N SER A 286 -27.96 -8.12 14.57
CA SER A 286 -27.48 -7.13 15.53
C SER A 286 -26.16 -6.53 15.05
N ALA A 287 -26.06 -5.22 15.13
CA ALA A 287 -24.81 -4.48 14.96
C ALA A 287 -24.27 -4.14 16.35
N THR A 288 -23.02 -4.54 16.64
CA THR A 288 -22.36 -4.21 17.91
C THR A 288 -21.15 -3.36 17.66
N PHE A 289 -20.94 -2.34 18.47
CA PHE A 289 -19.79 -1.44 18.41
C PHE A 289 -19.52 -0.86 19.80
N ARG A 290 -18.27 -0.44 20.04
CA ARG A 290 -17.88 0.21 21.28
C ARG A 290 -17.79 1.72 21.06
N SER A 291 -18.43 2.50 21.92
CA SER A 291 -18.36 3.96 21.93
C SER A 291 -17.53 4.47 23.09
N ASP A 292 -16.71 5.48 22.86
CA ASP A 292 -15.92 6.14 23.89
C ASP A 292 -16.72 7.24 24.63
N ILE A 293 -17.84 7.64 24.07
CA ILE A 293 -18.71 8.70 24.58
C ILE A 293 -20.18 8.33 24.47
N ASP A 294 -21.02 8.98 25.27
CA ASP A 294 -22.46 9.00 25.06
C ASP A 294 -22.77 9.95 23.90
N ALA A 295 -23.43 9.46 22.87
CA ALA A 295 -23.69 10.23 21.65
C ALA A 295 -24.95 9.79 20.90
N SER A 296 -25.58 10.72 20.22
CA SER A 296 -26.60 10.41 19.22
C SER A 296 -25.93 10.12 17.88
N LEU A 297 -26.02 8.88 17.41
CA LEU A 297 -25.36 8.39 16.20
C LEU A 297 -26.40 7.96 15.19
N THR A 298 -26.03 7.95 13.90
CA THR A 298 -26.87 7.43 12.81
C THR A 298 -26.22 6.15 12.27
N LEU A 299 -26.93 5.03 12.42
CA LEU A 299 -26.60 3.78 11.74
C LEU A 299 -27.19 3.81 10.34
N ARG A 300 -26.36 3.61 9.31
CA ARG A 300 -26.77 3.54 7.89
C ARG A 300 -26.36 2.23 7.27
N ILE A 301 -27.21 1.71 6.39
CA ILE A 301 -26.88 0.56 5.54
C ILE A 301 -27.07 0.99 4.09
N ILE A 302 -26.05 0.74 3.31
CA ILE A 302 -25.94 1.15 1.91
C ILE A 302 -25.82 -0.11 1.07
N ASP A 303 -26.60 -0.22 0.01
CA ASP A 303 -26.41 -1.24 -1.02
C ASP A 303 -25.10 -1.00 -1.75
N ALA A 304 -24.19 -1.97 -1.71
CA ALA A 304 -22.85 -1.82 -2.26
C ALA A 304 -22.82 -1.72 -3.78
N ALA A 305 -23.84 -2.26 -4.48
CA ALA A 305 -23.93 -2.22 -5.93
C ALA A 305 -24.47 -0.89 -6.45
N THR A 306 -25.43 -0.28 -5.72
CA THR A 306 -26.13 0.93 -6.18
C THR A 306 -25.68 2.20 -5.46
N GLY A 307 -25.00 2.08 -4.32
CA GLY A 307 -24.64 3.22 -3.45
C GLY A 307 -25.83 3.83 -2.69
N LYS A 308 -27.03 3.24 -2.79
CA LYS A 308 -28.24 3.78 -2.15
C LYS A 308 -28.33 3.36 -0.68
N THR A 309 -28.71 4.31 0.18
CA THR A 309 -29.07 4.01 1.56
C THR A 309 -30.39 3.24 1.58
N VAL A 310 -30.37 2.02 2.09
CA VAL A 310 -31.54 1.11 2.20
C VAL A 310 -32.10 1.05 3.62
N TYR A 311 -31.33 1.50 4.61
CA TYR A 311 -31.74 1.56 6.00
C TYR A 311 -31.01 2.69 6.72
N SER A 312 -31.74 3.40 7.61
CA SER A 312 -31.16 4.42 8.47
C SER A 312 -31.90 4.44 9.80
N LYS A 313 -31.15 4.52 10.91
CA LYS A 313 -31.70 4.56 12.27
C LYS A 313 -30.81 5.44 13.15
N VAL A 314 -31.44 6.34 13.91
CA VAL A 314 -30.75 7.06 14.98
C VAL A 314 -30.61 6.14 16.20
N VAL A 315 -29.41 6.10 16.77
CA VAL A 315 -29.02 5.27 17.90
C VAL A 315 -28.48 6.17 19.00
N GLN A 316 -29.04 6.06 20.20
CA GLN A 316 -28.43 6.68 21.39
C GLN A 316 -27.35 5.73 21.91
N ALA A 317 -26.11 6.00 21.54
CA ALA A 317 -24.98 5.22 22.01
C ALA A 317 -24.60 5.65 23.42
N ILE A 318 -24.25 4.68 24.23
CA ILE A 318 -23.66 4.88 25.56
C ILE A 318 -22.15 4.58 25.51
N LYS A 319 -21.40 5.20 26.39
CA LYS A 319 -19.99 4.87 26.56
C LYS A 319 -19.83 3.38 26.93
N GLY A 320 -19.04 2.65 26.17
CA GLY A 320 -18.88 1.19 26.28
C GLY A 320 -19.51 0.45 25.11
N ASP A 321 -19.89 -0.80 25.35
CA ASP A 321 -20.40 -1.69 24.32
C ASP A 321 -21.87 -1.41 24.02
N ASN A 322 -22.18 -1.23 22.74
CA ASN A 322 -23.53 -0.97 22.24
C ASN A 322 -23.99 -2.13 21.35
N VAL A 323 -25.23 -2.55 21.53
CA VAL A 323 -25.89 -3.56 20.71
C VAL A 323 -27.14 -2.95 20.06
N VAL A 324 -27.14 -2.86 18.74
CA VAL A 324 -28.22 -2.26 17.98
C VAL A 324 -28.91 -3.34 17.16
N PRO A 325 -30.15 -3.73 17.53
CA PRO A 325 -30.94 -4.60 16.69
C PRO A 325 -31.37 -3.88 15.43
N VAL A 326 -31.17 -4.53 14.30
CA VAL A 326 -31.56 -4.09 12.96
C VAL A 326 -32.60 -5.06 12.40
N GLN A 327 -33.67 -4.50 11.92
CA GLN A 327 -34.71 -5.24 11.23
C GLN A 327 -35.23 -4.37 10.09
N PHE A 328 -35.18 -4.90 8.87
CA PHE A 328 -35.78 -4.26 7.71
C PHE A 328 -37.30 -4.42 7.72
N ASN A 329 -38.01 -3.41 7.26
CA ASN A 329 -39.49 -3.45 7.14
C ASN A 329 -39.94 -4.43 6.05
N SER A 330 -39.11 -4.66 5.04
CA SER A 330 -39.33 -5.63 3.97
C SER A 330 -38.02 -6.40 3.75
N LYS A 331 -38.10 -7.64 3.28
CA LYS A 331 -36.89 -8.44 3.00
C LYS A 331 -36.03 -7.70 1.97
N PRO A 332 -34.77 -7.35 2.30
CA PRO A 332 -33.86 -6.75 1.33
C PRO A 332 -33.50 -7.78 0.24
N ALA A 333 -33.11 -7.29 -0.92
CA ALA A 333 -32.59 -8.15 -1.98
C ALA A 333 -31.33 -8.91 -1.51
N ALA A 334 -31.12 -10.10 -2.03
CA ALA A 334 -29.87 -10.83 -1.78
C ALA A 334 -28.69 -10.02 -2.38
N GLY A 335 -27.63 -9.85 -1.60
CA GLY A 335 -26.50 -9.04 -2.04
C GLY A 335 -25.54 -8.63 -0.93
N VAL A 336 -24.63 -7.73 -1.29
CA VAL A 336 -23.63 -7.15 -0.40
C VAL A 336 -24.05 -5.73 -0.02
N TYR A 337 -24.03 -5.46 1.27
CA TYR A 337 -24.36 -4.17 1.85
C TYR A 337 -23.24 -3.68 2.75
N MET A 338 -23.12 -2.38 2.91
CA MET A 338 -22.16 -1.74 3.79
C MET A 338 -22.89 -1.07 4.95
N ILE A 339 -22.44 -1.32 6.18
CA ILE A 339 -22.98 -0.65 7.37
C ILE A 339 -21.98 0.37 7.89
N SER A 340 -22.48 1.55 8.27
CA SER A 340 -21.70 2.57 8.98
C SER A 340 -22.51 3.09 10.17
N VAL A 341 -21.81 3.57 11.19
CA VAL A 341 -22.38 4.33 12.31
C VAL A 341 -21.61 5.63 12.42
N GLU A 342 -22.29 6.75 12.36
CA GLU A 342 -21.65 8.07 12.34
C GLU A 342 -22.47 9.11 13.11
N GLY A 343 -21.80 10.11 13.66
CA GLY A 343 -22.40 11.26 14.35
C GLY A 343 -21.44 12.43 14.39
N THR A 344 -21.79 13.51 15.08
CA THR A 344 -20.97 14.73 15.14
C THR A 344 -19.58 14.42 15.68
N GLY A 345 -18.57 14.46 14.80
CA GLY A 345 -17.16 14.22 15.15
C GLY A 345 -16.76 12.76 15.34
N VAL A 346 -17.67 11.78 15.14
CA VAL A 346 -17.40 10.35 15.33
C VAL A 346 -17.87 9.57 14.12
N LYS A 347 -16.99 8.72 13.58
CA LYS A 347 -17.33 7.79 12.52
C LYS A 347 -16.75 6.42 12.85
N TYR A 348 -17.63 5.44 12.98
CA TYR A 348 -17.24 4.04 13.14
C TYR A 348 -17.00 3.40 11.79
N GLY A 349 -16.01 2.51 11.73
CA GLY A 349 -15.59 1.88 10.49
C GLY A 349 -16.73 1.13 9.79
N THR A 350 -16.74 1.24 8.47
CA THR A 350 -17.70 0.54 7.61
C THR A 350 -17.42 -0.97 7.62
N ASN A 351 -18.45 -1.80 7.78
CA ASN A 351 -18.33 -3.25 7.66
C ASN A 351 -19.30 -3.80 6.61
N ARG A 352 -18.99 -4.99 6.09
CA ARG A 352 -19.76 -5.65 5.04
C ARG A 352 -20.80 -6.59 5.63
N ILE A 353 -22.03 -6.51 5.11
CA ILE A 353 -23.13 -7.44 5.42
C ILE A 353 -23.46 -8.24 4.16
N ILE A 354 -23.63 -9.54 4.30
CA ILE A 354 -24.13 -10.42 3.25
C ILE A 354 -25.58 -10.76 3.59
N MET A 355 -26.50 -10.42 2.71
CA MET A 355 -27.94 -10.74 2.83
C MET A 355 -28.30 -11.84 1.82
N ASN A 356 -28.98 -12.88 2.33
CA ASN A 356 -29.42 -14.06 1.56
C ASN A 356 -30.92 -14.07 1.34
#